data_25a5c99f30f89158be648ef6314a4821
#
_entry.id   25a5c99f30f89158be648ef6314a4821
#
_cell.length_a   1.000
_cell.length_b   1.000
_cell.length_c   1.000
_cell.angle_alpha   90.00
_cell.angle_beta   90.00
_cell.angle_gamma   90.00
#
_symmetry.space_group_name_H-M   'P 1'
#
loop_
_entity.id
_entity.type
_entity.pdbx_description
1 polymer ?
#
loop_
_entity_poly.entity_id
_entity_poly.type
_entity_poly.pdbx_seq_one_letter_code
_entity_poly.pdbx_strand_id
1 'polypeptide(L)'
;MADALEHLVVDGNEVLEMKLVRSVADIENDDTSFGPEMCHQVFGENENIFGYTDLKIKLYYSAGSLKTYLGISYSDMIDPRKSGGLKADDVEGALKNVLAPGYVTNLDVFVSLLEKDKLFTPQGELIHSFTTTPYDDGESRTFEVYYCETSTPGFLGYHERLQTFLLWYVDAASFIDVDDDLWTFFTVFEKYHSSEGSTRYATAAYATVYRYYAYPQHNRPRVSQVLTLPPFRKMGICAHLLQAIYLHYIMQPEVVDITVEDPSKDFQRIRDYVDSKYCESLPAFHPSKLTQGFSEEMAKQACSKFKINKKQARRIYEILRLKNTNLSDKTAYLNYRLDVKNRLNAPFQKKKLEMKKLERVLKPDEFTATLNSSGLAETQARLSAHYLALEADYRRVVHRLEQD
;
A
#
# COMPACT_ATOMS: atom_id res chain seq x y z
N MET A 1 -7.64 -1.31 -42.57
CA MET A 1 -7.41 0.00 -41.89
C MET A 1 -7.07 -0.20 -40.41
N ALA A 2 -7.69 -1.16 -39.69
CA ALA A 2 -7.32 -1.45 -38.28
C ALA A 2 -5.86 -1.93 -38.16
N ASP A 3 -5.44 -2.94 -38.94
CA ASP A 3 -4.07 -3.47 -38.89
C ASP A 3 -2.98 -2.45 -39.27
N ALA A 4 -3.34 -1.41 -40.06
CA ALA A 4 -2.38 -0.37 -40.47
C ALA A 4 -2.09 0.69 -39.40
N LEU A 5 -2.85 0.72 -38.29
CA LEU A 5 -2.70 1.68 -37.18
C LEU A 5 -2.26 1.01 -35.87
N GLU A 6 -2.16 -0.31 -35.86
CA GLU A 6 -1.79 -1.07 -34.64
C GLU A 6 -0.38 -0.72 -34.14
N HIS A 7 0.53 -0.42 -35.07
CA HIS A 7 1.90 0.02 -34.74
C HIS A 7 1.98 1.43 -34.10
N LEU A 8 0.86 2.19 -34.08
CA LEU A 8 0.74 3.50 -33.43
C LEU A 8 0.08 3.41 -32.06
N VAL A 9 -0.21 2.20 -31.57
CA VAL A 9 -0.73 1.96 -30.21
C VAL A 9 0.41 1.41 -29.37
N VAL A 10 0.71 2.07 -28.28
CA VAL A 10 1.77 1.67 -27.34
C VAL A 10 1.20 1.51 -25.94
N ASP A 11 1.74 0.56 -25.18
CA ASP A 11 1.40 0.38 -23.76
C ASP A 11 2.02 1.50 -22.93
N GLY A 12 1.18 2.24 -22.19
CA GLY A 12 1.62 3.33 -21.34
C GLY A 12 2.57 2.88 -20.25
N ASN A 13 2.44 1.64 -19.74
CA ASN A 13 3.31 1.09 -18.72
C ASN A 13 4.72 0.79 -19.24
N GLU A 14 4.86 0.46 -20.54
CA GLU A 14 6.15 0.17 -21.16
C GLU A 14 6.92 1.43 -21.57
N VAL A 15 6.19 2.51 -21.92
CA VAL A 15 6.83 3.73 -22.45
C VAL A 15 7.16 4.75 -21.35
N LEU A 16 6.64 4.56 -20.13
CA LEU A 16 6.89 5.44 -18.99
C LEU A 16 8.10 4.97 -18.16
N GLU A 17 9.17 5.71 -18.25
CA GLU A 17 10.40 5.52 -17.47
C GLU A 17 10.45 6.48 -16.29
N MET A 18 10.68 5.97 -15.09
CA MET A 18 10.79 6.76 -13.85
C MET A 18 12.17 6.57 -13.22
N LYS A 19 12.71 7.64 -12.62
CA LYS A 19 13.97 7.59 -11.85
C LYS A 19 13.88 8.44 -10.58
N LEU A 20 14.51 7.97 -9.51
CA LEU A 20 14.87 8.80 -8.35
C LEU A 20 16.35 9.18 -8.48
N VAL A 21 16.59 10.42 -8.87
CA VAL A 21 17.89 10.93 -9.25
C VAL A 21 18.59 11.52 -8.03
N ARG A 22 19.71 10.91 -7.61
CA ARG A 22 20.58 11.37 -6.51
C ARG A 22 21.72 12.25 -7.02
N SER A 23 22.16 11.96 -8.25
CA SER A 23 23.25 12.66 -8.92
C SER A 23 23.01 12.71 -10.43
N VAL A 24 23.77 13.54 -11.13
CA VAL A 24 23.68 13.64 -12.60
C VAL A 24 23.99 12.30 -13.28
N ALA A 25 24.85 11.47 -12.69
CA ALA A 25 25.19 10.15 -13.24
C ALA A 25 23.98 9.19 -13.30
N ASP A 26 23.00 9.32 -12.41
CA ASP A 26 21.81 8.48 -12.40
C ASP A 26 20.89 8.76 -13.60
N ILE A 27 20.99 9.94 -14.20
CA ILE A 27 20.19 10.31 -15.38
C ILE A 27 20.51 9.39 -16.57
N GLU A 28 21.80 9.06 -16.73
CA GLU A 28 22.32 8.23 -17.83
C GLU A 28 22.36 6.73 -17.46
N ASN A 29 22.17 6.39 -16.20
CA ASN A 29 22.22 5.01 -15.73
C ASN A 29 20.83 4.35 -15.83
N ASP A 30 20.66 3.47 -16.79
CA ASP A 30 19.39 2.74 -17.00
C ASP A 30 19.05 1.74 -15.88
N ASP A 31 20.06 1.26 -15.12
CA ASP A 31 19.86 0.35 -13.98
C ASP A 31 19.09 0.99 -12.82
N THR A 32 19.02 2.32 -12.77
CA THR A 32 18.26 3.06 -11.75
C THR A 32 16.82 3.35 -12.15
N SER A 33 16.42 2.95 -13.36
CA SER A 33 15.07 3.17 -13.88
C SER A 33 14.08 2.15 -13.33
N PHE A 34 12.83 2.59 -13.19
CA PHE A 34 11.69 1.75 -12.85
C PHE A 34 10.44 2.24 -13.58
N GLY A 35 9.45 1.39 -13.75
CA GLY A 35 8.19 1.72 -14.41
C GLY A 35 7.00 1.74 -13.46
N PRO A 36 5.83 2.18 -13.92
CA PRO A 36 4.58 2.07 -13.20
C PRO A 36 4.13 0.59 -13.13
N GLU A 37 3.23 0.29 -12.19
CA GLU A 37 2.48 -0.98 -12.16
C GLU A 37 1.16 -0.86 -12.92
N MET A 38 0.66 0.35 -13.08
CA MET A 38 -0.57 0.69 -13.79
C MET A 38 -0.55 2.15 -14.24
N CYS A 39 -1.21 2.46 -15.34
CA CYS A 39 -1.36 3.84 -15.83
C CYS A 39 -2.79 4.19 -16.26
N HIS A 40 -3.78 3.33 -15.96
CA HIS A 40 -5.17 3.52 -16.37
C HIS A 40 -5.80 4.82 -15.84
N GLN A 41 -5.39 5.29 -14.65
CA GLN A 41 -5.90 6.55 -14.07
C GLN A 41 -5.42 7.79 -14.83
N VAL A 42 -4.39 7.66 -15.67
CA VAL A 42 -3.80 8.75 -16.45
C VAL A 42 -4.11 8.60 -17.93
N PHE A 43 -3.96 7.40 -18.50
CA PHE A 43 -4.11 7.14 -19.93
C PHE A 43 -5.39 6.34 -20.29
N GLY A 44 -6.29 6.12 -19.32
CA GLY A 44 -7.57 5.43 -19.53
C GLY A 44 -7.49 3.92 -19.34
N GLU A 45 -8.66 3.30 -19.23
CA GLU A 45 -8.86 1.89 -18.82
C GLU A 45 -8.01 0.84 -19.55
N ASN A 46 -7.69 1.10 -20.83
CA ASN A 46 -6.91 0.16 -21.63
C ASN A 46 -5.40 0.36 -21.49
N GLU A 47 -4.95 1.39 -20.75
CA GLU A 47 -3.55 1.74 -20.54
C GLU A 47 -2.74 1.97 -21.83
N ASN A 48 -3.43 2.21 -22.94
CA ASN A 48 -2.83 2.40 -24.25
C ASN A 48 -2.78 3.88 -24.61
N ILE A 49 -1.71 4.26 -25.32
CA ILE A 49 -1.51 5.59 -25.90
C ILE A 49 -1.48 5.43 -27.42
N PHE A 50 -2.31 6.20 -28.11
CA PHE A 50 -2.45 6.14 -29.55
C PHE A 50 -1.75 7.30 -30.26
N GLY A 51 -1.21 7.02 -31.42
CA GLY A 51 -0.77 8.02 -32.40
C GLY A 51 0.71 8.32 -32.42
N TYR A 52 1.55 7.55 -31.73
CA TYR A 52 3.00 7.77 -31.67
C TYR A 52 3.79 6.54 -32.10
N THR A 53 4.99 6.78 -32.65
CA THR A 53 6.00 5.76 -32.91
C THR A 53 7.21 6.02 -32.00
N ASP A 54 7.72 4.97 -31.36
CA ASP A 54 8.87 5.03 -30.43
C ASP A 54 8.69 6.06 -29.32
N LEU A 55 7.46 6.16 -28.78
CA LEU A 55 7.16 7.06 -27.67
C LEU A 55 7.98 6.68 -26.43
N LYS A 56 8.60 7.66 -25.81
CA LYS A 56 9.27 7.56 -24.53
C LYS A 56 8.85 8.72 -23.63
N ILE A 57 8.39 8.39 -22.45
CA ILE A 57 8.00 9.36 -21.42
C ILE A 57 8.97 9.20 -20.24
N LYS A 58 9.69 10.26 -19.90
CA LYS A 58 10.67 10.27 -18.80
C LYS A 58 10.13 11.12 -17.66
N LEU A 59 9.87 10.48 -16.52
CA LEU A 59 9.50 11.13 -15.28
C LEU A 59 10.64 10.95 -14.26
N TYR A 60 11.51 11.95 -14.16
CA TYR A 60 12.63 11.92 -13.22
C TYR A 60 12.33 12.81 -12.02
N TYR A 61 12.63 12.31 -10.84
CA TYR A 61 12.42 13.00 -9.58
C TYR A 61 13.76 13.16 -8.86
N SER A 62 14.06 14.36 -8.35
CA SER A 62 15.19 14.49 -7.41
C SER A 62 14.90 13.64 -6.16
N ALA A 63 15.89 12.87 -5.70
CA ALA A 63 15.67 11.83 -4.69
C ALA A 63 15.16 12.35 -3.35
N GLY A 64 15.56 13.56 -2.95
CA GLY A 64 15.14 14.18 -1.69
C GLY A 64 13.81 14.92 -1.81
N SER A 65 13.80 16.03 -2.52
CA SER A 65 12.65 16.96 -2.58
C SER A 65 11.60 16.62 -3.64
N LEU A 66 11.82 15.59 -4.46
CA LEU A 66 10.93 15.15 -5.54
C LEU A 66 10.64 16.25 -6.59
N LYS A 67 11.61 17.15 -6.84
CA LYS A 67 11.51 18.05 -7.99
C LYS A 67 11.46 17.22 -9.26
N THR A 68 10.49 17.53 -10.13
CA THR A 68 10.08 16.64 -11.23
C THR A 68 10.54 17.20 -12.58
N TYR A 69 11.13 16.31 -13.38
CA TYR A 69 11.39 16.51 -14.80
C TYR A 69 10.44 15.65 -15.61
N LEU A 70 9.84 16.22 -16.66
CA LEU A 70 9.05 15.53 -17.66
C LEU A 70 9.72 15.69 -19.02
N GLY A 71 10.15 14.56 -19.60
CA GLY A 71 10.64 14.49 -20.97
C GLY A 71 9.71 13.60 -21.82
N ILE A 72 9.29 14.10 -22.98
CA ILE A 72 8.50 13.31 -23.94
C ILE A 72 9.27 13.33 -25.27
N SER A 73 9.51 12.17 -25.83
CA SER A 73 10.16 12.01 -27.14
C SER A 73 9.50 10.91 -27.94
N TYR A 74 9.45 11.07 -29.23
CA TYR A 74 8.92 10.10 -30.19
C TYR A 74 9.59 10.30 -31.56
N SER A 75 9.63 9.28 -32.40
CA SER A 75 10.19 9.38 -33.74
C SER A 75 9.18 9.93 -34.77
N ASP A 76 7.90 9.58 -34.65
CA ASP A 76 6.84 10.11 -35.50
C ASP A 76 5.51 10.17 -34.75
N MET A 77 4.59 11.01 -35.25
CA MET A 77 3.25 11.20 -34.71
C MET A 77 2.23 11.24 -35.85
N ILE A 78 1.08 10.64 -35.65
CA ILE A 78 0.01 10.59 -36.66
C ILE A 78 -0.41 11.99 -37.10
N ASP A 79 -0.43 12.19 -38.45
CA ASP A 79 -0.92 13.43 -39.05
C ASP A 79 -2.44 13.29 -39.33
N PRO A 80 -3.30 14.08 -38.70
CA PRO A 80 -4.74 14.04 -38.91
C PRO A 80 -5.16 14.27 -40.36
N ARG A 81 -4.34 14.97 -41.14
CA ARG A 81 -4.62 15.24 -42.55
C ARG A 81 -4.44 14.00 -43.43
N LYS A 82 -3.57 13.07 -43.01
CA LYS A 82 -3.26 11.82 -43.77
C LYS A 82 -4.05 10.63 -43.25
N SER A 83 -4.59 10.71 -42.02
CA SER A 83 -5.25 9.62 -41.31
C SER A 83 -6.77 9.73 -41.23
N GLY A 84 -7.39 10.55 -42.09
CA GLY A 84 -8.84 10.71 -42.08
C GLY A 84 -9.39 11.46 -40.85
N GLY A 85 -8.56 12.30 -40.21
CA GLY A 85 -8.97 13.11 -39.07
C GLY A 85 -8.62 12.49 -37.69
N LEU A 86 -8.01 11.29 -37.65
CA LEU A 86 -7.54 10.69 -36.41
C LEU A 86 -6.40 11.52 -35.79
N LYS A 87 -6.46 11.76 -34.50
CA LYS A 87 -5.46 12.52 -33.76
C LYS A 87 -4.75 11.62 -32.77
N ALA A 88 -3.48 11.95 -32.49
CA ALA A 88 -2.77 11.34 -31.35
C ALA A 88 -3.41 11.73 -30.02
N ASP A 89 -3.26 10.89 -29.03
CA ASP A 89 -3.65 11.20 -27.65
C ASP A 89 -2.81 12.34 -27.11
N ASP A 90 -3.41 13.17 -26.27
CA ASP A 90 -2.73 14.31 -25.62
C ASP A 90 -1.98 13.84 -24.36
N VAL A 91 -0.83 13.23 -24.56
CA VAL A 91 0.05 12.71 -23.49
C VAL A 91 0.50 13.83 -22.55
N GLU A 92 0.91 14.98 -23.10
CA GLU A 92 1.37 16.11 -22.31
C GLU A 92 0.24 16.67 -21.44
N GLY A 93 -0.96 16.85 -22.02
CA GLY A 93 -2.13 17.30 -21.29
C GLY A 93 -2.57 16.33 -20.19
N ALA A 94 -2.55 15.02 -20.46
CA ALA A 94 -2.87 14.02 -19.44
C ALA A 94 -1.92 14.08 -18.25
N LEU A 95 -0.62 14.16 -18.49
CA LEU A 95 0.40 14.25 -17.45
C LEU A 95 0.34 15.58 -16.70
N LYS A 96 0.12 16.70 -17.40
CA LYS A 96 -0.03 18.02 -16.79
C LYS A 96 -1.19 18.10 -15.78
N ASN A 97 -2.25 17.32 -16.03
CA ASN A 97 -3.42 17.30 -15.13
C ASN A 97 -3.16 16.58 -13.80
N VAL A 98 -2.14 15.73 -13.74
CA VAL A 98 -1.86 14.88 -12.57
C VAL A 98 -0.54 15.21 -11.88
N LEU A 99 0.41 15.80 -12.58
CA LEU A 99 1.69 16.19 -11.99
C LEU A 99 1.55 17.46 -11.15
N ALA A 100 2.29 17.51 -10.05
CA ALA A 100 2.37 18.71 -9.22
C ALA A 100 2.92 19.91 -10.02
N PRO A 101 2.41 21.11 -9.79
CA PRO A 101 2.90 22.31 -10.47
C PRO A 101 4.40 22.54 -10.26
N GLY A 102 5.05 23.12 -11.27
CA GLY A 102 6.49 23.45 -11.22
C GLY A 102 7.43 22.32 -11.62
N TYR A 103 6.93 21.28 -12.28
CA TYR A 103 7.80 20.36 -13.01
C TYR A 103 8.50 21.11 -14.17
N VAL A 104 9.65 20.60 -14.58
CA VAL A 104 10.46 21.19 -15.66
C VAL A 104 10.54 20.21 -16.84
N THR A 105 10.61 20.77 -18.06
CA THR A 105 10.76 20.00 -19.32
C THR A 105 12.16 20.14 -19.92
N ASN A 106 13.00 20.99 -19.37
CA ASN A 106 14.39 21.15 -19.77
C ASN A 106 15.29 20.41 -18.80
N LEU A 107 16.13 19.51 -19.31
CA LEU A 107 17.01 18.66 -18.51
C LEU A 107 18.11 19.47 -17.79
N ASP A 108 18.66 20.52 -18.41
CA ASP A 108 19.68 21.37 -17.78
C ASP A 108 19.10 22.13 -16.57
N VAL A 109 17.84 22.54 -16.68
CA VAL A 109 17.13 23.14 -15.54
C VAL A 109 16.95 22.12 -14.44
N PHE A 110 16.60 20.88 -14.75
CA PHE A 110 16.49 19.81 -13.77
C PHE A 110 17.84 19.52 -13.09
N VAL A 111 18.93 19.44 -13.85
CA VAL A 111 20.28 19.29 -13.30
C VAL A 111 20.61 20.41 -12.31
N SER A 112 20.22 21.65 -12.63
CA SER A 112 20.39 22.78 -11.71
C SER A 112 19.56 22.63 -10.42
N LEU A 113 18.39 21.96 -10.47
CA LEU A 113 17.59 21.66 -9.29
C LEU A 113 18.22 20.57 -8.42
N LEU A 114 18.97 19.61 -9.00
CA LEU A 114 19.71 18.61 -8.22
C LEU A 114 20.75 19.23 -7.31
N GLU A 115 21.39 20.34 -7.72
CA GLU A 115 22.31 21.05 -6.84
C GLU A 115 21.61 21.63 -5.60
N LYS A 116 20.38 22.09 -5.75
CA LYS A 116 19.56 22.56 -4.62
C LYS A 116 19.07 21.40 -3.75
N ASP A 117 18.81 20.24 -4.35
CA ASP A 117 18.36 19.04 -3.66
C ASP A 117 19.44 18.49 -2.69
N LYS A 118 20.71 18.84 -2.92
CA LYS A 118 21.80 18.52 -1.99
C LYS A 118 21.61 19.11 -0.57
N LEU A 119 20.82 20.14 -0.44
CA LEU A 119 20.49 20.81 0.83
C LEU A 119 19.15 20.38 1.40
N PHE A 120 18.46 19.44 0.76
CA PHE A 120 17.17 18.95 1.24
C PHE A 120 17.32 18.26 2.59
N THR A 121 16.41 18.59 3.48
CA THR A 121 16.21 17.91 4.76
C THR A 121 14.74 17.53 4.89
N PRO A 122 14.42 16.34 5.43
CA PRO A 122 13.04 15.93 5.66
C PRO A 122 12.27 16.94 6.51
N GLN A 123 11.00 17.13 6.20
CA GLN A 123 10.08 17.93 7.01
C GLN A 123 9.47 17.09 8.12
N GLY A 124 9.02 17.76 9.19
CA GLY A 124 8.33 17.13 10.29
C GLY A 124 9.23 16.68 11.43
N GLU A 125 8.67 15.83 12.30
CA GLU A 125 9.32 15.30 13.47
C GLU A 125 9.92 13.92 13.19
N LEU A 126 11.21 13.73 13.48
CA LEU A 126 11.85 12.41 13.41
C LEU A 126 11.31 11.55 14.57
N ILE A 127 10.53 10.51 14.24
CA ILE A 127 9.89 9.63 15.24
C ILE A 127 10.52 8.25 15.33
N HIS A 128 11.23 7.81 14.29
CA HIS A 128 11.86 6.48 14.28
C HIS A 128 13.05 6.44 13.33
N SER A 129 14.06 5.64 13.67
CA SER A 129 15.19 5.35 12.79
C SER A 129 15.50 3.85 12.86
N PHE A 130 15.83 3.27 11.72
CA PHE A 130 16.19 1.85 11.63
C PHE A 130 17.22 1.61 10.54
N THR A 131 17.86 0.47 10.62
CA THR A 131 18.85 0.02 9.63
C THR A 131 18.42 -1.33 9.10
N THR A 132 18.55 -1.53 7.81
CA THR A 132 18.27 -2.79 7.14
C THR A 132 19.39 -3.12 6.16
N THR A 133 19.63 -4.42 5.97
CA THR A 133 20.62 -4.92 5.01
C THR A 133 19.86 -5.71 3.96
N PRO A 134 19.71 -5.18 2.72
CA PRO A 134 19.07 -5.90 1.64
C PRO A 134 19.80 -7.21 1.33
N TYR A 135 19.06 -8.21 0.87
CA TYR A 135 19.65 -9.50 0.51
C TYR A 135 20.54 -9.42 -0.74
N ASP A 136 20.28 -8.46 -1.63
CA ASP A 136 20.88 -8.43 -2.97
C ASP A 136 22.26 -7.81 -2.99
N ASP A 137 22.54 -6.77 -2.18
CA ASP A 137 23.82 -6.05 -2.17
C ASP A 137 24.60 -6.18 -0.85
N GLY A 138 23.97 -6.62 0.22
CA GLY A 138 24.58 -6.81 1.53
C GLY A 138 25.02 -5.51 2.22
N GLU A 139 24.73 -4.34 1.63
CA GLU A 139 25.05 -3.05 2.21
C GLU A 139 24.01 -2.61 3.24
N SER A 140 24.49 -2.18 4.39
CA SER A 140 23.62 -1.66 5.46
C SER A 140 23.13 -0.26 5.11
N ARG A 141 21.80 -0.06 5.07
CA ARG A 141 21.18 1.22 4.77
C ARG A 141 20.35 1.71 5.96
N THR A 142 20.49 3.00 6.25
CA THR A 142 19.77 3.65 7.34
C THR A 142 18.58 4.42 6.83
N PHE A 143 17.43 4.25 7.50
CA PHE A 143 16.19 4.92 7.19
C PHE A 143 15.66 5.68 8.40
N GLU A 144 15.05 6.82 8.12
CA GLU A 144 14.42 7.68 9.13
C GLU A 144 12.96 7.89 8.78
N VAL A 145 12.07 7.81 9.79
CA VAL A 145 10.62 8.03 9.65
C VAL A 145 10.26 9.36 10.29
N TYR A 146 9.63 10.22 9.52
CA TYR A 146 9.19 11.54 9.95
C TYR A 146 7.66 11.61 9.99
N TYR A 147 7.14 12.19 11.08
CA TYR A 147 5.72 12.52 11.23
C TYR A 147 5.47 13.95 10.78
N CYS A 148 4.43 14.14 9.98
CA CYS A 148 3.99 15.44 9.48
C CYS A 148 2.48 15.60 9.64
N GLU A 149 2.06 16.85 9.78
CA GLU A 149 0.67 17.31 9.70
C GLU A 149 0.52 18.28 8.53
N THR A 150 -0.71 18.62 8.15
CA THR A 150 -0.96 19.60 7.11
C THR A 150 -0.35 20.98 7.43
N SER A 151 -0.22 21.31 8.72
CA SER A 151 0.42 22.53 9.22
C SER A 151 1.95 22.51 9.21
N THR A 152 2.59 21.37 8.91
CA THR A 152 4.07 21.24 8.93
C THR A 152 4.70 22.13 7.87
N PRO A 153 5.62 23.04 8.23
CA PRO A 153 6.21 23.97 7.29
C PRO A 153 6.93 23.29 6.12
N GLY A 154 6.61 23.67 4.89
CA GLY A 154 7.21 23.15 3.66
C GLY A 154 6.71 21.77 3.22
N PHE A 155 5.92 21.08 4.06
CA PHE A 155 5.47 19.72 3.78
C PHE A 155 4.45 19.66 2.63
N LEU A 156 3.46 20.54 2.57
CA LEU A 156 2.39 20.45 1.56
C LEU A 156 2.92 20.45 0.13
N GLY A 157 3.86 21.35 -0.19
CA GLY A 157 4.45 21.39 -1.53
C GLY A 157 5.35 20.16 -1.83
N TYR A 158 5.90 19.49 -0.81
CA TYR A 158 6.56 18.20 -0.97
C TYR A 158 5.53 17.08 -1.18
N HIS A 159 4.49 17.03 -0.35
CA HIS A 159 3.43 16.03 -0.43
C HIS A 159 2.70 16.07 -1.78
N GLU A 160 2.46 17.27 -2.34
CA GLU A 160 1.83 17.42 -3.65
C GLU A 160 2.60 16.68 -4.76
N ARG A 161 3.94 16.67 -4.70
CA ARG A 161 4.76 15.87 -5.63
C ARG A 161 4.76 14.39 -5.26
N LEU A 162 4.82 14.05 -3.97
CA LEU A 162 4.87 12.69 -3.48
C LEU A 162 3.61 11.89 -3.83
N GLN A 163 2.42 12.50 -3.66
CA GLN A 163 1.16 11.81 -3.90
C GLN A 163 0.94 11.41 -5.37
N THR A 164 1.65 12.04 -6.33
CA THR A 164 1.54 11.66 -7.75
C THR A 164 1.97 10.22 -8.01
N PHE A 165 2.86 9.66 -7.18
CA PHE A 165 3.26 8.26 -7.26
C PHE A 165 2.09 7.29 -7.01
N LEU A 166 1.04 7.70 -6.27
CA LEU A 166 -0.12 6.85 -6.01
C LEU A 166 -0.80 6.39 -7.29
N LEU A 167 -0.89 7.27 -8.29
CA LEU A 167 -1.58 6.98 -9.57
C LEU A 167 -0.94 5.82 -10.35
N TRP A 168 0.33 5.55 -10.06
CA TRP A 168 1.12 4.53 -10.74
C TRP A 168 1.19 3.19 -9.98
N TYR A 169 0.84 3.18 -8.67
CA TYR A 169 1.07 2.02 -7.80
C TYR A 169 -0.11 1.64 -6.90
N VAL A 170 -1.16 2.46 -6.84
CA VAL A 170 -2.33 2.21 -5.99
C VAL A 170 -3.59 2.37 -6.84
N ASP A 171 -4.28 1.25 -7.05
CA ASP A 171 -5.53 1.23 -7.82
C ASP A 171 -6.60 2.09 -7.16
N ALA A 172 -7.35 2.84 -7.97
CA ALA A 172 -8.39 3.78 -7.54
C ALA A 172 -7.91 4.81 -6.50
N ALA A 173 -6.63 5.20 -6.56
CA ALA A 173 -6.08 6.22 -5.68
C ALA A 173 -6.72 7.59 -5.90
N SER A 174 -6.98 8.31 -4.81
CA SER A 174 -7.38 9.71 -4.83
C SER A 174 -6.37 10.56 -4.06
N PHE A 175 -6.23 11.80 -4.48
CA PHE A 175 -5.40 12.77 -3.74
C PHE A 175 -6.09 13.18 -2.44
N ILE A 176 -5.27 13.41 -1.42
CA ILE A 176 -5.74 13.85 -0.10
C ILE A 176 -6.19 15.31 -0.17
N ASP A 177 -7.34 15.60 0.44
CA ASP A 177 -7.76 16.97 0.72
C ASP A 177 -6.92 17.52 1.88
N VAL A 178 -5.94 18.35 1.55
CA VAL A 178 -4.99 18.92 2.50
C VAL A 178 -5.57 20.05 3.36
N ASP A 179 -6.77 20.51 3.07
CA ASP A 179 -7.50 21.49 3.90
C ASP A 179 -8.14 20.82 5.13
N ASP A 180 -8.25 19.48 5.15
CA ASP A 180 -8.69 18.71 6.31
C ASP A 180 -7.51 18.39 7.23
N ASP A 181 -7.45 19.02 8.40
CA ASP A 181 -6.41 18.88 9.41
C ASP A 181 -6.41 17.55 10.19
N LEU A 182 -7.40 16.69 9.92
CA LEU A 182 -7.45 15.34 10.48
C LEU A 182 -6.49 14.38 9.77
N TRP A 183 -5.96 14.74 8.61
CA TRP A 183 -4.91 13.99 7.94
C TRP A 183 -3.56 14.17 8.62
N THR A 184 -2.85 13.06 8.76
CA THR A 184 -1.47 12.98 9.22
C THR A 184 -0.66 12.10 8.28
N PHE A 185 0.65 12.33 8.23
CA PHE A 185 1.52 11.73 7.25
C PHE A 185 2.77 11.18 7.91
N PHE A 186 3.22 10.04 7.42
CA PHE A 186 4.46 9.40 7.84
C PHE A 186 5.31 9.20 6.59
N THR A 187 6.47 9.88 6.53
CA THR A 187 7.39 9.79 5.40
C THR A 187 8.65 9.06 5.80
N VAL A 188 9.17 8.21 4.92
CA VAL A 188 10.40 7.46 5.15
C VAL A 188 11.45 7.92 4.16
N PHE A 189 12.62 8.25 4.69
CA PHE A 189 13.78 8.62 3.88
C PHE A 189 14.93 7.67 4.16
N GLU A 190 15.61 7.24 3.09
CA GLU A 190 16.96 6.70 3.23
C GLU A 190 17.90 7.86 3.57
N LYS A 191 18.67 7.71 4.62
CA LYS A 191 19.77 8.61 5.00
C LYS A 191 21.09 8.02 4.55
N TYR A 192 21.77 8.69 3.67
CA TYR A 192 23.03 8.21 3.10
C TYR A 192 24.08 9.33 3.05
N HIS A 193 25.34 8.96 2.84
CA HIS A 193 26.42 9.91 2.63
C HIS A 193 26.79 9.98 1.16
N SER A 194 26.94 11.19 0.63
CA SER A 194 27.48 11.39 -0.71
C SER A 194 28.97 11.04 -0.73
N SER A 195 29.55 10.93 -1.93
CA SER A 195 31.00 10.77 -2.11
C SER A 195 31.85 11.88 -1.45
N GLU A 196 31.24 13.04 -1.22
CA GLU A 196 31.85 14.20 -0.53
C GLU A 196 31.70 14.12 1.01
N GLY A 197 31.07 13.05 1.54
CA GLY A 197 30.84 12.84 2.97
C GLY A 197 29.67 13.64 3.57
N SER A 198 28.92 14.38 2.75
CA SER A 198 27.75 15.11 3.23
C SER A 198 26.52 14.21 3.34
N THR A 199 25.73 14.40 4.40
CA THR A 199 24.44 13.68 4.59
C THR A 199 23.44 14.09 3.54
N ARG A 200 22.75 13.10 2.96
CA ARG A 200 21.71 13.23 1.95
C ARG A 200 20.52 12.36 2.31
N TYR A 201 19.39 12.66 1.69
CA TYR A 201 18.15 11.94 1.89
C TYR A 201 17.53 11.54 0.55
N ALA A 202 16.96 10.35 0.50
CA ALA A 202 16.16 9.88 -0.64
C ALA A 202 14.80 9.40 -0.13
N THR A 203 13.73 9.84 -0.76
CA THR A 203 12.36 9.44 -0.44
C THR A 203 12.19 7.94 -0.70
N ALA A 204 11.81 7.18 0.32
CA ALA A 204 11.71 5.73 0.23
C ALA A 204 10.28 5.21 0.31
N ALA A 205 9.48 5.76 1.21
CA ALA A 205 8.10 5.33 1.43
C ALA A 205 7.28 6.41 2.12
N TYR A 206 5.96 6.27 2.10
CA TYR A 206 5.09 7.08 2.94
C TYR A 206 3.77 6.39 3.26
N ALA A 207 3.09 6.91 4.27
CA ALA A 207 1.73 6.53 4.61
C ALA A 207 0.91 7.76 4.98
N THR A 208 -0.39 7.72 4.68
CA THR A 208 -1.38 8.69 5.13
C THR A 208 -2.30 8.06 6.16
N VAL A 209 -2.64 8.80 7.19
CA VAL A 209 -3.49 8.32 8.29
C VAL A 209 -4.55 9.38 8.59
N TYR A 210 -5.81 8.98 8.57
CA TYR A 210 -6.92 9.85 8.93
C TYR A 210 -7.38 9.60 10.36
N ARG A 211 -7.57 10.65 11.15
CA ARG A 211 -7.98 10.59 12.57
C ARG A 211 -9.49 10.66 12.71
N TYR A 212 -10.19 9.53 12.58
CA TYR A 212 -11.64 9.48 12.77
C TYR A 212 -12.02 9.74 14.22
N TYR A 213 -13.08 10.54 14.41
CA TYR A 213 -13.69 10.71 15.72
C TYR A 213 -14.26 9.40 16.25
N ALA A 214 -14.06 9.12 17.53
CA ALA A 214 -14.65 8.02 18.27
C ALA A 214 -15.28 8.51 19.57
N TYR A 215 -16.60 8.28 19.73
CA TYR A 215 -17.33 8.73 20.91
C TYR A 215 -16.72 8.17 22.20
N PRO A 216 -16.70 8.93 23.36
CA PRO A 216 -17.19 10.31 23.51
C PRO A 216 -16.15 11.40 23.20
N GLN A 217 -14.84 11.14 23.35
CA GLN A 217 -13.75 12.11 23.20
C GLN A 217 -12.47 11.40 22.76
N HIS A 218 -12.60 10.40 21.92
CA HIS A 218 -11.51 9.59 21.42
C HIS A 218 -11.35 9.75 19.92
N ASN A 219 -10.27 9.21 19.39
CA ASN A 219 -10.06 9.08 17.96
C ASN A 219 -9.65 7.65 17.57
N ARG A 220 -9.83 7.36 16.30
CA ARG A 220 -9.48 6.09 15.68
C ARG A 220 -8.68 6.37 14.41
N PRO A 221 -7.35 6.39 14.51
CA PRO A 221 -6.50 6.50 13.33
C PRO A 221 -6.78 5.37 12.35
N ARG A 222 -6.95 5.74 11.09
CA ARG A 222 -7.10 4.79 9.98
C ARG A 222 -5.97 5.02 9.00
N VAL A 223 -5.09 4.04 8.85
CA VAL A 223 -4.10 4.03 7.77
C VAL A 223 -4.84 3.90 6.46
N SER A 224 -4.70 4.87 5.57
CA SER A 224 -5.44 4.95 4.31
C SER A 224 -4.55 4.56 3.12
N GLN A 225 -3.48 5.29 2.88
CA GLN A 225 -2.56 5.02 1.79
C GLN A 225 -1.20 4.62 2.33
N VAL A 226 -0.59 3.60 1.74
CA VAL A 226 0.78 3.17 2.06
C VAL A 226 1.48 2.83 0.76
N LEU A 227 2.62 3.45 0.53
CA LEU A 227 3.45 3.20 -0.65
C LEU A 227 4.93 3.11 -0.25
N THR A 228 5.60 2.06 -0.67
CA THR A 228 7.06 1.96 -0.74
C THR A 228 7.46 2.09 -2.20
N LEU A 229 8.30 3.06 -2.51
CA LEU A 229 8.75 3.30 -3.88
C LEU A 229 9.54 2.10 -4.41
N PRO A 230 9.44 1.76 -5.70
CA PRO A 230 10.03 0.55 -6.26
C PRO A 230 11.50 0.30 -5.93
N PRO A 231 12.41 1.30 -5.96
CA PRO A 231 13.82 1.09 -5.62
C PRO A 231 14.07 0.62 -4.18
N PHE A 232 13.08 0.74 -3.29
CA PHE A 232 13.19 0.43 -1.86
C PHE A 232 12.34 -0.76 -1.42
N ARG A 233 11.71 -1.46 -2.36
CA ARG A 233 10.91 -2.63 -2.06
C ARG A 233 11.75 -3.81 -1.59
N LYS A 234 11.12 -4.75 -0.89
CA LYS A 234 11.74 -5.97 -0.30
C LYS A 234 12.80 -5.73 0.78
N MET A 235 13.00 -4.48 1.22
CA MET A 235 13.94 -4.11 2.29
C MET A 235 13.29 -4.07 3.68
N GLY A 236 12.04 -4.51 3.85
CA GLY A 236 11.32 -4.46 5.14
C GLY A 236 10.77 -3.09 5.54
N ILE A 237 10.97 -2.06 4.74
CA ILE A 237 10.62 -0.66 5.06
C ILE A 237 9.14 -0.50 5.45
N CYS A 238 8.22 -1.13 4.72
CA CYS A 238 6.79 -1.03 5.04
C CYS A 238 6.46 -1.59 6.43
N ALA A 239 7.14 -2.63 6.90
CA ALA A 239 6.96 -3.15 8.25
C ALA A 239 7.45 -2.16 9.31
N HIS A 240 8.62 -1.54 9.12
CA HIS A 240 9.15 -0.50 10.00
C HIS A 240 8.29 0.77 9.99
N LEU A 241 7.77 1.17 8.84
CA LEU A 241 6.83 2.28 8.72
C LEU A 241 5.55 2.01 9.54
N LEU A 242 4.98 0.81 9.41
CA LEU A 242 3.80 0.42 10.20
C LEU A 242 4.12 0.37 11.70
N GLN A 243 5.30 -0.13 12.09
CA GLN A 243 5.76 -0.09 13.49
C GLN A 243 5.88 1.34 14.01
N ALA A 244 6.44 2.26 13.22
CA ALA A 244 6.55 3.67 13.59
C ALA A 244 5.17 4.32 13.80
N ILE A 245 4.20 4.03 12.92
CA ILE A 245 2.80 4.46 13.07
C ILE A 245 2.21 3.93 14.38
N TYR A 246 2.38 2.64 14.69
CA TYR A 246 1.91 2.06 15.93
C TYR A 246 2.57 2.73 17.14
N LEU A 247 3.89 2.87 17.17
CA LEU A 247 4.61 3.50 18.29
C LEU A 247 4.16 4.93 18.52
N HIS A 248 3.87 5.69 17.46
CA HIS A 248 3.34 7.05 17.57
C HIS A 248 1.97 7.09 18.25
N TYR A 249 1.06 6.16 17.93
CA TYR A 249 -0.31 6.18 18.45
C TYR A 249 -0.52 5.37 19.73
N ILE A 250 0.33 4.38 20.05
CA ILE A 250 0.17 3.52 21.23
C ILE A 250 0.18 4.35 22.53
N MET A 251 1.02 5.37 22.58
CA MET A 251 1.18 6.21 23.77
C MET A 251 0.08 7.26 23.95
N GLN A 252 -0.80 7.43 22.97
CA GLN A 252 -1.88 8.41 22.99
C GLN A 252 -3.12 7.80 23.65
N PRO A 253 -3.55 8.29 24.84
CA PRO A 253 -4.68 7.70 25.57
C PRO A 253 -6.03 7.91 24.88
N GLU A 254 -6.16 8.96 24.08
CA GLU A 254 -7.35 9.26 23.28
C GLU A 254 -7.54 8.31 22.09
N VAL A 255 -6.51 7.56 21.69
CA VAL A 255 -6.61 6.58 20.62
C VAL A 255 -7.23 5.28 21.12
N VAL A 256 -8.36 4.91 20.53
CA VAL A 256 -9.07 3.65 20.87
C VAL A 256 -8.36 2.45 20.25
N ASP A 257 -8.25 2.46 18.95
CA ASP A 257 -7.57 1.43 18.15
C ASP A 257 -7.12 1.99 16.81
N ILE A 258 -6.24 1.26 16.11
CA ILE A 258 -5.74 1.61 14.77
C ILE A 258 -6.40 0.69 13.75
N THR A 259 -6.99 1.29 12.72
CA THR A 259 -7.61 0.58 11.60
C THR A 259 -6.85 0.79 10.30
N VAL A 260 -7.16 0.00 9.29
CA VAL A 260 -6.61 0.13 7.93
C VAL A 260 -7.77 0.11 6.95
N GLU A 261 -7.71 0.95 5.94
CA GLU A 261 -8.68 1.04 4.87
C GLU A 261 -8.31 0.07 3.76
N ASP A 262 -9.23 -0.78 3.36
CA ASP A 262 -9.16 -1.75 2.25
C ASP A 262 -7.75 -2.26 1.90
N PRO A 263 -7.05 -2.94 2.84
CA PRO A 263 -5.66 -3.31 2.65
C PRO A 263 -5.48 -4.28 1.48
N SER A 264 -4.47 -4.04 0.65
CA SER A 264 -4.02 -5.04 -0.33
C SER A 264 -3.58 -6.34 0.39
N LYS A 265 -3.54 -7.45 -0.33
CA LYS A 265 -3.09 -8.73 0.25
C LYS A 265 -1.67 -8.65 0.81
N ASP A 266 -0.80 -7.90 0.14
CA ASP A 266 0.60 -7.73 0.55
C ASP A 266 0.70 -6.88 1.81
N PHE A 267 0.00 -5.76 1.87
CA PHE A 267 -0.05 -4.94 3.07
C PHE A 267 -0.70 -5.68 4.24
N GLN A 268 -1.78 -6.46 4.00
CA GLN A 268 -2.39 -7.27 5.06
C GLN A 268 -1.42 -8.30 5.62
N ARG A 269 -0.57 -8.94 4.79
CA ARG A 269 0.47 -9.88 5.27
C ARG A 269 1.54 -9.18 6.11
N ILE A 270 1.97 -7.98 5.70
CA ILE A 270 2.91 -7.17 6.48
C ILE A 270 2.30 -6.79 7.83
N ARG A 271 1.05 -6.35 7.85
CA ARG A 271 0.31 -6.05 9.06
C ARG A 271 0.18 -7.27 9.97
N ASP A 272 -0.20 -8.41 9.41
CA ASP A 272 -0.32 -9.66 10.15
C ASP A 272 1.01 -10.07 10.80
N TYR A 273 2.12 -9.87 10.11
CA TYR A 273 3.46 -10.14 10.65
C TYR A 273 3.81 -9.19 11.80
N VAL A 274 3.66 -7.87 11.62
CA VAL A 274 3.96 -6.88 12.66
C VAL A 274 3.08 -7.08 13.90
N ASP A 275 1.77 -7.25 13.70
CA ASP A 275 0.81 -7.45 14.78
C ASP A 275 1.03 -8.79 15.50
N SER A 276 1.46 -9.85 14.79
CA SER A 276 1.81 -11.12 15.40
C SER A 276 3.01 -10.99 16.32
N LYS A 277 4.07 -10.28 15.92
CA LYS A 277 5.23 -10.01 16.80
C LYS A 277 4.83 -9.28 18.08
N TYR A 278 3.96 -8.30 17.97
CA TYR A 278 3.43 -7.59 19.14
C TYR A 278 2.60 -8.51 20.04
N CYS A 279 1.68 -9.26 19.48
CA CYS A 279 0.77 -10.11 20.27
C CYS A 279 1.46 -11.34 20.87
N GLU A 280 2.51 -11.86 20.25
CA GLU A 280 3.28 -13.03 20.76
C GLU A 280 3.89 -12.73 22.16
N SER A 281 4.18 -11.48 22.47
CA SER A 281 4.66 -11.04 23.77
C SER A 281 3.57 -10.99 24.88
N LEU A 282 2.29 -11.11 24.51
CA LEU A 282 1.17 -10.95 25.43
C LEU A 282 0.82 -12.26 26.14
N PRO A 283 0.59 -12.25 27.46
CA PRO A 283 0.22 -13.45 28.22
C PRO A 283 -1.06 -14.14 27.73
N ALA A 284 -2.00 -13.39 27.13
CA ALA A 284 -3.22 -13.98 26.55
C ALA A 284 -2.95 -14.82 25.30
N PHE A 285 -1.87 -14.56 24.57
CA PHE A 285 -1.48 -15.28 23.36
C PHE A 285 -0.44 -16.39 23.61
N HIS A 286 -0.20 -16.74 24.88
CA HIS A 286 0.68 -17.84 25.21
C HIS A 286 0.18 -19.16 24.56
N PRO A 287 1.08 -20.04 24.04
CA PRO A 287 0.70 -21.26 23.30
C PRO A 287 -0.36 -22.13 24.00
N SER A 288 -0.30 -22.27 25.33
CA SER A 288 -1.28 -23.03 26.09
C SER A 288 -2.69 -22.45 26.09
N LYS A 289 -2.84 -21.14 25.82
CA LYS A 289 -4.14 -20.47 25.70
C LYS A 289 -4.68 -20.48 24.28
N LEU A 290 -3.79 -20.50 23.28
CA LEU A 290 -4.18 -20.54 21.88
C LEU A 290 -4.99 -21.80 21.54
N THR A 291 -4.73 -22.93 22.19
CA THR A 291 -5.50 -24.18 21.98
C THR A 291 -6.93 -24.11 22.52
N GLN A 292 -7.21 -23.19 23.45
CA GLN A 292 -8.53 -23.04 24.09
C GLN A 292 -9.52 -22.24 23.26
N GLY A 293 -9.06 -21.59 22.18
CA GLY A 293 -9.88 -20.73 21.33
C GLY A 293 -9.61 -19.24 21.55
N PHE A 294 -10.19 -18.41 20.69
CA PHE A 294 -10.10 -16.95 20.82
C PHE A 294 -10.93 -16.44 22.00
N SER A 295 -10.32 -15.64 22.85
CA SER A 295 -10.96 -15.08 24.05
C SER A 295 -11.10 -13.56 23.99
N GLU A 296 -12.05 -13.00 24.77
CA GLU A 296 -12.17 -11.56 24.95
C GLU A 296 -10.92 -10.95 25.62
N GLU A 297 -10.21 -11.72 26.42
CA GLU A 297 -8.95 -11.28 27.04
C GLU A 297 -7.85 -11.05 25.98
N MET A 298 -7.77 -11.89 24.95
CA MET A 298 -6.87 -11.67 23.81
C MET A 298 -7.19 -10.33 23.11
N ALA A 299 -8.46 -10.08 22.81
CA ALA A 299 -8.88 -8.83 22.20
C ALA A 299 -8.57 -7.63 23.07
N LYS A 300 -8.83 -7.73 24.39
CA LYS A 300 -8.58 -6.66 25.36
C LYS A 300 -7.10 -6.33 25.49
N GLN A 301 -6.24 -7.34 25.63
CA GLN A 301 -4.79 -7.12 25.75
C GLN A 301 -4.20 -6.54 24.45
N ALA A 302 -4.57 -7.07 23.28
CA ALA A 302 -4.12 -6.56 22.01
C ALA A 302 -4.53 -5.09 21.79
N CYS A 303 -5.76 -4.74 22.14
CA CYS A 303 -6.25 -3.37 22.02
C CYS A 303 -5.60 -2.42 23.05
N SER A 304 -5.55 -2.80 24.32
CA SER A 304 -5.03 -1.94 25.39
C SER A 304 -3.52 -1.68 25.26
N LYS A 305 -2.75 -2.67 24.82
CA LYS A 305 -1.28 -2.59 24.72
C LYS A 305 -0.80 -2.04 23.38
N PHE A 306 -1.44 -2.44 22.27
CA PHE A 306 -0.96 -2.17 20.92
C PHE A 306 -2.00 -1.54 20.00
N LYS A 307 -3.15 -1.12 20.54
CA LYS A 307 -4.24 -0.50 19.75
C LYS A 307 -4.74 -1.38 18.59
N ILE A 308 -4.53 -2.70 18.69
CA ILE A 308 -4.99 -3.69 17.68
C ILE A 308 -6.47 -3.98 17.94
N ASN A 309 -7.33 -3.73 16.94
CA ASN A 309 -8.77 -3.95 17.08
C ASN A 309 -9.14 -5.45 17.16
N LYS A 310 -10.32 -5.76 17.70
CA LYS A 310 -10.80 -7.13 17.94
C LYS A 310 -10.77 -8.01 16.67
N LYS A 311 -11.13 -7.47 15.50
CA LYS A 311 -11.13 -8.21 14.23
C LYS A 311 -9.71 -8.66 13.85
N GLN A 312 -8.75 -7.76 13.97
CA GLN A 312 -7.34 -8.04 13.70
C GLN A 312 -6.75 -8.96 14.78
N ALA A 313 -7.04 -8.74 16.07
CA ALA A 313 -6.61 -9.63 17.16
C ALA A 313 -7.08 -11.08 16.95
N ARG A 314 -8.31 -11.28 16.45
CA ARG A 314 -8.81 -12.62 16.06
C ARG A 314 -8.00 -13.23 14.92
N ARG A 315 -7.62 -12.44 13.94
CA ARG A 315 -6.78 -12.89 12.82
C ARG A 315 -5.39 -13.29 13.30
N ILE A 316 -4.79 -12.48 14.18
CA ILE A 316 -3.49 -12.78 14.78
C ILE A 316 -3.53 -14.04 15.64
N TYR A 317 -4.59 -14.22 16.42
CA TYR A 317 -4.81 -15.49 17.14
C TYR A 317 -4.77 -16.70 16.20
N GLU A 318 -5.42 -16.63 15.04
CA GLU A 318 -5.42 -17.73 14.07
C GLU A 318 -4.03 -18.02 13.51
N ILE A 319 -3.23 -16.98 13.23
CA ILE A 319 -1.85 -17.10 12.75
C ILE A 319 -0.96 -17.73 13.83
N LEU A 320 -0.98 -17.19 15.05
CA LEU A 320 -0.17 -17.69 16.15
C LEU A 320 -0.59 -19.11 16.58
N ARG A 321 -1.88 -19.44 16.50
CA ARG A 321 -2.36 -20.81 16.71
C ARG A 321 -1.83 -21.74 15.63
N LEU A 322 -1.83 -21.34 14.34
CA LEU A 322 -1.24 -22.13 13.26
C LEU A 322 0.25 -22.37 13.49
N LYS A 323 1.01 -21.33 13.84
CA LYS A 323 2.45 -21.42 14.19
C LYS A 323 2.71 -22.46 15.28
N ASN A 324 1.84 -22.53 16.29
CA ASN A 324 1.98 -23.44 17.45
C ASN A 324 1.24 -24.79 17.29
N THR A 325 0.65 -25.08 16.12
CA THR A 325 -0.05 -26.33 15.86
C THR A 325 0.89 -27.32 15.19
N ASN A 326 1.07 -28.49 15.80
CA ASN A 326 1.79 -29.59 15.16
C ASN A 326 0.97 -30.11 13.96
N LEU A 327 1.44 -29.84 12.76
CA LEU A 327 0.76 -30.22 11.51
C LEU A 327 0.75 -31.72 11.25
N SER A 328 1.65 -32.49 11.91
CA SER A 328 1.66 -33.95 11.85
C SER A 328 0.57 -34.56 12.73
N ASP A 329 0.08 -33.84 13.74
CA ASP A 329 -1.06 -34.25 14.55
C ASP A 329 -2.37 -33.85 13.81
N LYS A 330 -2.98 -34.88 13.18
CA LYS A 330 -4.22 -34.71 12.41
C LYS A 330 -5.38 -34.12 13.25
N THR A 331 -5.43 -34.45 14.54
CA THR A 331 -6.50 -34.00 15.45
C THR A 331 -6.28 -32.53 15.80
N ALA A 332 -5.07 -32.11 16.15
CA ALA A 332 -4.74 -30.74 16.45
C ALA A 332 -4.99 -29.83 15.24
N TYR A 333 -4.54 -30.27 14.05
CA TYR A 333 -4.78 -29.52 12.81
C TYR A 333 -6.26 -29.46 12.43
N LEU A 334 -7.02 -30.55 12.61
CA LEU A 334 -8.47 -30.55 12.36
C LEU A 334 -9.20 -29.54 13.27
N ASN A 335 -8.85 -29.51 14.56
CA ASN A 335 -9.44 -28.56 15.51
C ASN A 335 -9.12 -27.10 15.14
N TYR A 336 -7.89 -26.80 14.72
CA TYR A 336 -7.52 -25.50 14.18
C TYR A 336 -8.37 -25.13 12.95
N ARG A 337 -8.40 -26.02 11.97
CA ARG A 337 -9.15 -25.83 10.71
C ARG A 337 -10.64 -25.59 10.96
N LEU A 338 -11.26 -26.33 11.87
CA LEU A 338 -12.67 -26.17 12.22
C LEU A 338 -12.94 -24.80 12.88
N ASP A 339 -12.07 -24.35 13.77
CA ASP A 339 -12.22 -23.05 14.43
C ASP A 339 -12.18 -21.90 13.41
N VAL A 340 -11.20 -21.90 12.48
CA VAL A 340 -11.13 -20.90 11.40
C VAL A 340 -12.35 -20.98 10.48
N LYS A 341 -12.74 -22.18 10.05
CA LYS A 341 -13.93 -22.38 9.19
C LYS A 341 -15.22 -21.95 9.87
N ASN A 342 -15.37 -22.16 11.17
CA ASN A 342 -16.54 -21.69 11.92
C ASN A 342 -16.65 -20.15 11.89
N ARG A 343 -15.53 -19.44 12.06
CA ARG A 343 -15.51 -17.98 11.90
C ARG A 343 -15.88 -17.55 10.48
N LEU A 344 -15.28 -18.18 9.47
CA LEU A 344 -15.57 -17.86 8.06
C LEU A 344 -17.03 -18.17 7.68
N ASN A 345 -17.62 -19.16 8.31
CA ASN A 345 -19.03 -19.56 8.08
C ASN A 345 -20.05 -18.68 8.83
N ALA A 346 -19.63 -17.96 9.89
CA ALA A 346 -20.54 -17.15 10.72
C ALA A 346 -21.40 -16.15 9.93
N PRO A 347 -20.88 -15.38 8.95
CA PRO A 347 -21.68 -14.49 8.13
C PRO A 347 -22.75 -15.23 7.29
N PHE A 348 -22.41 -16.40 6.76
CA PHE A 348 -23.36 -17.21 5.99
C PHE A 348 -24.49 -17.76 6.87
N GLN A 349 -24.16 -18.19 8.09
CA GLN A 349 -25.16 -18.61 9.08
C GLN A 349 -26.06 -17.46 9.50
N LYS A 350 -25.52 -16.26 9.71
CA LYS A 350 -26.29 -15.06 10.01
C LYS A 350 -27.25 -14.74 8.86
N LYS A 351 -26.77 -14.71 7.62
CA LYS A 351 -27.59 -14.49 6.42
C LYS A 351 -28.69 -15.54 6.31
N LYS A 352 -28.39 -16.81 6.56
CA LYS A 352 -29.38 -17.90 6.55
C LYS A 352 -30.45 -17.71 7.62
N LEU A 353 -30.11 -17.23 8.81
CA LEU A 353 -31.08 -16.91 9.87
C LEU A 353 -31.95 -15.69 9.51
N GLU A 354 -31.36 -14.69 8.90
CA GLU A 354 -32.11 -13.51 8.39
C GLU A 354 -33.08 -13.91 7.28
N MET A 355 -32.65 -14.76 6.34
CA MET A 355 -33.52 -15.29 5.28
C MET A 355 -34.71 -16.11 5.86
N LYS A 356 -34.45 -16.95 6.88
CA LYS A 356 -35.53 -17.68 7.57
C LYS A 356 -36.53 -16.74 8.28
N LYS A 357 -36.09 -15.56 8.73
CA LYS A 357 -36.97 -14.55 9.30
C LYS A 357 -37.82 -13.89 8.20
N LEU A 358 -37.19 -13.57 7.06
CA LEU A 358 -37.88 -13.00 5.89
C LEU A 358 -38.92 -13.95 5.29
N GLU A 359 -38.65 -15.25 5.24
CA GLU A 359 -39.57 -16.30 4.81
C GLU A 359 -40.93 -16.27 5.58
N ARG A 360 -40.89 -15.86 6.85
CA ARG A 360 -42.08 -15.76 7.69
C ARG A 360 -42.90 -14.49 7.47
N VAL A 361 -42.32 -13.50 6.78
CA VAL A 361 -42.90 -12.15 6.63
C VAL A 361 -43.27 -11.84 5.18
N LEU A 362 -42.52 -12.38 4.19
CA LEU A 362 -42.75 -12.15 2.77
C LEU A 362 -43.73 -13.14 2.15
N LYS A 363 -44.39 -12.72 1.09
CA LYS A 363 -45.24 -13.61 0.27
C LYS A 363 -44.36 -14.62 -0.47
N PRO A 364 -44.88 -15.85 -0.78
CA PRO A 364 -44.09 -16.91 -1.44
C PRO A 364 -43.38 -16.50 -2.73
N ASP A 365 -44.03 -15.67 -3.56
CA ASP A 365 -43.49 -15.23 -4.85
C ASP A 365 -42.30 -14.25 -4.68
N GLU A 366 -42.39 -13.35 -3.68
CA GLU A 366 -41.31 -12.39 -3.33
C GLU A 366 -40.12 -13.10 -2.70
N PHE A 367 -40.37 -14.15 -1.92
CA PHE A 367 -39.33 -14.95 -1.28
C PHE A 367 -38.56 -15.80 -2.31
N THR A 368 -39.26 -16.40 -3.28
CA THR A 368 -38.64 -17.23 -4.32
C THR A 368 -37.69 -16.42 -5.21
N ALA A 369 -38.01 -15.17 -5.51
CA ALA A 369 -37.15 -14.24 -6.24
C ALA A 369 -35.82 -13.93 -5.47
N THR A 370 -35.89 -13.95 -4.13
CA THR A 370 -34.74 -13.68 -3.25
C THR A 370 -33.85 -14.93 -3.02
N LEU A 371 -34.42 -16.15 -3.16
CA LEU A 371 -33.74 -17.43 -2.92
C LEU A 371 -32.79 -17.91 -4.03
N ASN A 372 -32.98 -17.42 -5.25
CA ASN A 372 -32.28 -17.94 -6.44
C ASN A 372 -30.74 -17.68 -6.49
N SER A 373 -30.12 -17.32 -5.38
CA SER A 373 -28.70 -16.87 -5.38
C SER A 373 -27.68 -17.77 -4.69
N SER A 374 -28.00 -18.92 -4.05
CA SER A 374 -26.90 -19.78 -3.60
C SER A 374 -27.30 -21.18 -3.12
N GLY A 375 -26.90 -22.21 -3.87
CA GLY A 375 -26.97 -23.61 -3.46
C GLY A 375 -26.01 -23.92 -2.28
N LEU A 376 -26.38 -24.88 -1.43
CA LEU A 376 -25.60 -25.29 -0.25
C LEU A 376 -24.21 -25.83 -0.62
N ALA A 377 -24.11 -26.55 -1.75
CA ALA A 377 -22.87 -27.08 -2.29
C ALA A 377 -21.89 -25.98 -2.73
N GLU A 378 -22.41 -24.93 -3.38
CA GLU A 378 -21.64 -23.76 -3.80
C GLU A 378 -21.08 -22.99 -2.59
N THR A 379 -21.89 -22.82 -1.54
CA THR A 379 -21.45 -22.19 -0.29
C THR A 379 -20.34 -22.98 0.39
N GLN A 380 -20.39 -24.31 0.38
CA GLN A 380 -19.35 -25.17 0.94
C GLN A 380 -18.05 -25.11 0.12
N ALA A 381 -18.14 -25.11 -1.20
CA ALA A 381 -16.99 -24.97 -2.10
C ALA A 381 -16.31 -23.61 -1.91
N ARG A 382 -17.07 -22.52 -1.85
CA ARG A 382 -16.58 -21.15 -1.59
C ARG A 382 -15.89 -21.05 -0.22
N LEU A 383 -16.50 -21.59 0.83
CA LEU A 383 -15.89 -21.63 2.17
C LEU A 383 -14.58 -22.38 2.18
N SER A 384 -14.50 -23.51 1.46
CA SER A 384 -13.30 -24.31 1.36
C SER A 384 -12.17 -23.59 0.61
N ALA A 385 -12.50 -22.98 -0.53
CA ALA A 385 -11.55 -22.17 -1.32
C ALA A 385 -11.03 -20.97 -0.51
N HIS A 386 -11.93 -20.25 0.17
CA HIS A 386 -11.56 -19.12 1.03
C HIS A 386 -10.66 -19.55 2.19
N TYR A 387 -10.95 -20.69 2.84
CA TYR A 387 -10.08 -21.23 3.89
C TYR A 387 -8.67 -21.53 3.36
N LEU A 388 -8.56 -22.20 2.21
CA LEU A 388 -7.28 -22.59 1.64
C LEU A 388 -6.43 -21.36 1.27
N ALA A 389 -7.05 -20.35 0.66
CA ALA A 389 -6.38 -19.10 0.33
C ALA A 389 -5.88 -18.39 1.61
N LEU A 390 -6.74 -18.30 2.64
CA LEU A 390 -6.40 -17.68 3.92
C LEU A 390 -5.29 -18.45 4.65
N GLU A 391 -5.34 -19.78 4.68
CA GLU A 391 -4.30 -20.60 5.28
C GLU A 391 -2.95 -20.43 4.57
N ALA A 392 -2.95 -20.33 3.23
CA ALA A 392 -1.73 -20.09 2.47
C ALA A 392 -1.09 -18.73 2.83
N ASP A 393 -1.91 -17.68 3.00
CA ASP A 393 -1.42 -16.37 3.47
C ASP A 393 -0.87 -16.46 4.90
N TYR A 394 -1.55 -17.14 5.81
CA TYR A 394 -1.09 -17.35 7.19
C TYR A 394 0.23 -18.11 7.25
N ARG A 395 0.42 -19.15 6.43
CA ARG A 395 1.68 -19.91 6.36
C ARG A 395 2.85 -19.03 5.92
N ARG A 396 2.64 -18.08 5.00
CA ARG A 396 3.67 -17.10 4.60
C ARG A 396 4.08 -16.22 5.79
N VAL A 397 3.10 -15.77 6.58
CA VAL A 397 3.37 -14.96 7.78
C VAL A 397 4.11 -15.78 8.83
N VAL A 398 3.67 -17.02 9.09
CA VAL A 398 4.33 -17.95 10.04
C VAL A 398 5.78 -18.20 9.62
N HIS A 399 6.01 -18.50 8.33
CA HIS A 399 7.37 -18.72 7.83
C HIS A 399 8.29 -17.52 8.07
N ARG A 400 7.78 -16.31 7.86
CA ARG A 400 8.55 -15.09 8.14
C ARG A 400 8.82 -14.91 9.64
N LEU A 401 7.84 -15.22 10.52
CA LEU A 401 8.01 -15.16 11.98
C LEU A 401 9.02 -16.20 12.53
N GLU A 402 9.32 -17.23 11.78
CA GLU A 402 10.29 -18.26 12.13
C GLU A 402 11.70 -17.92 11.65
N GLN A 403 11.86 -16.97 10.74
CA GLN A 403 13.15 -16.51 10.22
C GLN A 403 13.80 -15.40 11.03
N ASP A 404 13.02 -14.72 11.85
CA ASP A 404 13.46 -13.65 12.77
C ASP A 404 13.89 -14.21 14.16
#